data_942b11915fa9e0ef814148b5c20a9fcd
#
_entry.id   942b11915fa9e0ef814148b5c20a9fcd
#
_cell.length_a   1.000
_cell.length_b   1.000
_cell.length_c   1.000
_cell.angle_alpha   90.00
_cell.angle_beta   90.00
_cell.angle_gamma   90.00
#
_symmetry.space_group_name_H-M   'P 1'
#
loop_
_entity.id
_entity.type
_entity.pdbx_description
1 polymer ?
#
loop_
_entity_poly.entity_id
_entity_poly.type
_entity_poly.pdbx_seq_one_letter_code
_entity_poly.pdbx_strand_id
1 'polypeptide(L)'
;LKKPKPIEPEDLDCGKPIATTITEVDPDDPEWVEKVAEITGAVSGDTYVKLDHGILTVNQIDMFLKAMPFELTYADDNNQFLYYNNVHQDPNTMFAKRVPSQSGGRMSTIHGSLPPARMKNVEWVIGTLRNGNQEYVRTIVPGSPAGVINTHNYQAMYYPDGSYAGI
;
A
#
# COMPACT_ATOMS: atom_id res chain seq x y z
N LEU A 1 27.79 13.14 4.27
CA LEU A 1 26.49 13.14 3.58
C LEU A 1 26.67 12.37 2.27
N LYS A 2 26.04 11.20 2.14
CA LYS A 2 25.99 10.50 0.85
C LYS A 2 25.20 11.36 -0.13
N LYS A 3 25.74 11.58 -1.34
CA LYS A 3 24.97 12.20 -2.42
C LYS A 3 23.74 11.35 -2.70
N PRO A 4 22.55 11.93 -2.83
CA PRO A 4 21.37 11.17 -3.19
C PRO A 4 21.62 10.46 -4.54
N LYS A 5 21.15 9.21 -4.64
CA LYS A 5 21.19 8.49 -5.91
C LYS A 5 20.27 9.18 -6.91
N PRO A 6 20.61 9.20 -8.21
CA PRO A 6 19.68 9.66 -9.22
C PRO A 6 18.41 8.80 -9.18
N ILE A 7 17.25 9.44 -9.32
CA ILE A 7 15.96 8.76 -9.39
C ILE A 7 15.68 8.53 -10.86
N GLU A 8 15.69 7.26 -11.25
CA GLU A 8 15.20 6.85 -12.55
C GLU A 8 13.66 6.80 -12.53
N PRO A 9 12.98 6.97 -13.66
CA PRO A 9 11.54 6.77 -13.75
C PRO A 9 11.16 5.40 -13.19
N GLU A 10 10.22 5.38 -12.26
CA GLU A 10 9.74 4.14 -11.65
C GLU A 10 8.74 3.46 -12.57
N ASP A 11 8.93 2.18 -12.86
CA ASP A 11 7.92 1.35 -13.48
C ASP A 11 6.87 0.95 -12.43
N LEU A 12 5.73 1.60 -12.49
CA LEU A 12 4.64 1.38 -11.53
C LEU A 12 3.91 0.05 -11.73
N ASP A 13 4.21 -0.66 -12.80
CA ASP A 13 3.62 -1.97 -13.13
C ASP A 13 4.67 -3.07 -13.22
N CYS A 14 5.82 -2.86 -12.61
CA CYS A 14 6.93 -3.80 -12.72
C CYS A 14 6.49 -5.21 -12.31
N GLY A 15 6.43 -6.13 -13.27
CA GLY A 15 6.07 -7.54 -13.07
C GLY A 15 7.24 -8.38 -12.56
N LYS A 16 7.93 -7.94 -11.51
CA LYS A 16 8.99 -8.76 -10.89
C LYS A 16 8.37 -9.99 -10.27
N PRO A 17 8.93 -11.19 -10.46
CA PRO A 17 8.46 -12.37 -9.78
C PRO A 17 8.93 -12.35 -8.32
N ILE A 18 8.11 -11.78 -7.45
CA ILE A 18 8.33 -11.83 -6.00
C ILE A 18 7.22 -12.65 -5.35
N ALA A 19 7.55 -13.28 -4.22
CA ALA A 19 6.67 -14.23 -3.54
C ALA A 19 5.37 -13.59 -3.00
N THR A 20 5.34 -12.26 -2.85
CA THR A 20 4.19 -11.54 -2.29
C THR A 20 3.26 -10.95 -3.33
N THR A 21 3.68 -10.88 -4.59
CA THR A 21 2.83 -10.38 -5.68
C THR A 21 1.95 -11.50 -6.20
N ILE A 22 0.66 -11.29 -6.19
CA ILE A 22 -0.33 -12.27 -6.64
C ILE A 22 -0.70 -11.97 -8.09
N THR A 23 -0.42 -12.90 -8.98
CA THR A 23 -0.67 -12.78 -10.43
C THR A 23 -1.72 -13.76 -10.94
N GLU A 24 -2.11 -14.74 -10.12
CA GLU A 24 -3.00 -15.84 -10.49
C GLU A 24 -4.48 -15.45 -10.52
N VAL A 25 -4.81 -14.32 -9.91
CA VAL A 25 -6.18 -13.78 -9.87
C VAL A 25 -6.20 -12.43 -10.58
N ASP A 26 -7.19 -12.23 -11.44
CA ASP A 26 -7.40 -10.95 -12.13
C ASP A 26 -7.54 -9.81 -11.09
N PRO A 27 -6.73 -8.76 -11.14
CA PRO A 27 -6.81 -7.64 -10.20
C PRO A 27 -8.16 -6.89 -10.23
N ASP A 28 -8.93 -7.03 -11.31
CA ASP A 28 -10.27 -6.45 -11.43
C ASP A 28 -11.39 -7.38 -10.89
N ASP A 29 -11.04 -8.56 -10.40
CA ASP A 29 -12.01 -9.50 -9.82
C ASP A 29 -12.58 -8.95 -8.50
N PRO A 30 -13.90 -8.78 -8.37
CA PRO A 30 -14.50 -8.25 -7.15
C PRO A 30 -14.32 -9.16 -5.92
N GLU A 31 -14.03 -10.45 -6.13
CA GLU A 31 -13.75 -11.44 -5.09
C GLU A 31 -12.24 -11.73 -4.97
N TRP A 32 -11.41 -10.78 -5.37
CA TRP A 32 -9.95 -10.96 -5.42
C TRP A 32 -9.38 -11.44 -4.08
N VAL A 33 -9.79 -10.83 -2.97
CA VAL A 33 -9.29 -11.16 -1.63
C VAL A 33 -9.63 -12.60 -1.24
N GLU A 34 -10.86 -13.03 -1.49
CA GLU A 34 -11.36 -14.37 -1.18
C GLU A 34 -10.62 -15.43 -2.00
N LYS A 35 -10.49 -15.22 -3.31
CA LYS A 35 -9.80 -16.14 -4.21
C LYS A 35 -8.30 -16.24 -3.90
N VAL A 36 -7.67 -15.11 -3.60
CA VAL A 36 -6.27 -15.09 -3.18
C VAL A 36 -6.10 -15.78 -1.84
N ALA A 37 -7.01 -15.57 -0.89
CA ALA A 37 -6.95 -16.25 0.39
C ALA A 37 -7.01 -17.79 0.22
N GLU A 38 -7.83 -18.27 -0.70
CA GLU A 38 -7.93 -19.70 -1.01
C GLU A 38 -6.62 -20.26 -1.59
N ILE A 39 -6.08 -19.64 -2.65
CA ILE A 39 -4.87 -20.17 -3.33
C ILE A 39 -3.60 -20.03 -2.49
N THR A 40 -3.53 -19.04 -1.62
CA THR A 40 -2.38 -18.83 -0.72
C THR A 40 -2.50 -19.61 0.58
N GLY A 41 -3.66 -20.19 0.87
CA GLY A 41 -3.93 -20.81 2.17
C GLY A 41 -3.90 -19.80 3.31
N ALA A 42 -4.38 -18.57 3.07
CA ALA A 42 -4.37 -17.51 4.06
C ALA A 42 -5.13 -17.89 5.32
N VAL A 43 -4.56 -17.58 6.47
CA VAL A 43 -5.20 -17.82 7.76
C VAL A 43 -6.14 -16.67 8.13
N SER A 44 -7.18 -16.97 8.90
CA SER A 44 -8.19 -15.99 9.32
C SER A 44 -8.70 -16.29 10.74
N GLY A 45 -9.58 -15.43 11.23
CA GLY A 45 -10.30 -15.63 12.48
C GLY A 45 -9.39 -15.60 13.70
N ASP A 46 -9.58 -16.58 14.60
CA ASP A 46 -8.89 -16.65 15.87
C ASP A 46 -7.58 -17.44 15.83
N THR A 47 -7.05 -17.67 14.63
CA THR A 47 -5.72 -18.27 14.45
C THR A 47 -4.66 -17.33 14.99
N TYR A 48 -3.79 -17.84 15.87
CA TYR A 48 -2.71 -17.08 16.47
C TYR A 48 -1.54 -16.89 15.49
N VAL A 49 -1.03 -15.67 15.44
CA VAL A 49 0.19 -15.28 14.70
C VAL A 49 1.22 -14.81 15.71
N LYS A 50 2.43 -15.39 15.62
CA LYS A 50 3.58 -14.95 16.43
C LYS A 50 4.23 -13.75 15.73
N LEU A 51 4.34 -12.65 16.45
CA LEU A 51 5.09 -11.45 16.07
C LEU A 51 6.41 -11.39 16.86
N ASP A 52 7.32 -10.49 16.50
CA ASP A 52 8.62 -10.36 17.17
C ASP A 52 8.48 -10.07 18.66
N HIS A 53 7.51 -9.25 19.04
CA HIS A 53 7.30 -8.80 20.41
C HIS A 53 5.95 -9.20 21.01
N GLY A 54 5.30 -10.20 20.45
CA GLY A 54 4.02 -10.65 20.98
C GLY A 54 3.32 -11.69 20.15
N ILE A 55 2.09 -11.94 20.52
CA ILE A 55 1.20 -12.89 19.86
C ILE A 55 -0.20 -12.27 19.75
N LEU A 56 -0.80 -12.34 18.58
CA LEU A 56 -2.16 -11.88 18.32
C LEU A 56 -2.89 -12.90 17.46
N THR A 57 -4.21 -12.91 17.51
CA THR A 57 -5.00 -13.58 16.49
C THR A 57 -5.12 -12.70 15.26
N VAL A 58 -5.48 -13.29 14.10
CA VAL A 58 -5.74 -12.52 12.87
C VAL A 58 -6.84 -11.49 13.09
N ASN A 59 -7.93 -11.85 13.80
CA ASN A 59 -8.98 -10.91 14.17
C ASN A 59 -8.45 -9.74 15.02
N GLN A 60 -7.53 -9.99 15.95
CA GLN A 60 -6.94 -8.93 16.77
C GLN A 60 -6.05 -8.01 15.94
N ILE A 61 -5.29 -8.54 14.96
CA ILE A 61 -4.50 -7.72 14.02
C ILE A 61 -5.42 -6.84 13.18
N ASP A 62 -6.50 -7.39 12.62
CA ASP A 62 -7.46 -6.64 11.82
C ASP A 62 -8.15 -5.53 12.64
N MET A 63 -8.62 -5.85 13.86
CA MET A 63 -9.18 -4.84 14.77
C MET A 63 -8.16 -3.74 15.10
N PHE A 64 -6.91 -4.10 15.36
CA PHE A 64 -5.84 -3.14 15.67
C PHE A 64 -5.59 -2.19 14.49
N LEU A 65 -5.49 -2.73 13.27
CA LEU A 65 -5.30 -1.93 12.06
C LEU A 65 -6.50 -1.00 11.80
N LYS A 66 -7.72 -1.48 12.01
CA LYS A 66 -8.95 -0.67 11.88
C LYS A 66 -9.09 0.40 12.95
N ALA A 67 -8.51 0.21 14.12
CA ALA A 67 -8.51 1.20 15.20
C ALA A 67 -7.51 2.34 15.00
N MET A 68 -6.62 2.25 14.02
CA MET A 68 -5.69 3.32 13.71
C MET A 68 -6.44 4.58 13.27
N PRO A 69 -6.13 5.78 13.80
CA PRO A 69 -6.86 7.01 13.50
C PRO A 69 -6.44 7.65 12.16
N PHE A 70 -6.02 6.85 11.21
CA PHE A 70 -5.60 7.28 9.87
C PHE A 70 -5.84 6.17 8.85
N GLU A 71 -5.97 6.57 7.58
CA GLU A 71 -6.11 5.65 6.48
C GLU A 71 -4.77 4.98 6.17
N LEU A 72 -4.76 3.64 6.19
CA LEU A 72 -3.60 2.83 5.84
C LEU A 72 -3.81 2.17 4.49
N THR A 73 -2.77 2.13 3.70
CA THR A 73 -2.71 1.30 2.49
C THR A 73 -1.32 0.71 2.38
N TYR A 74 -1.24 -0.57 2.04
CA TYR A 74 0.02 -1.24 1.78
C TYR A 74 0.10 -1.66 0.31
N ALA A 75 1.21 -1.31 -0.32
CA ALA A 75 1.60 -1.86 -1.62
C ALA A 75 2.96 -2.55 -1.48
N ASP A 76 3.10 -3.71 -2.12
CA ASP A 76 4.31 -4.52 -2.08
C ASP A 76 5.46 -3.92 -2.92
N ASP A 77 6.58 -4.62 -3.01
CA ASP A 77 7.75 -4.14 -3.74
C ASP A 77 7.57 -4.18 -5.27
N ASN A 78 6.49 -4.78 -5.78
CA ASN A 78 6.04 -4.72 -7.16
C ASN A 78 4.94 -3.67 -7.41
N ASN A 79 4.66 -2.83 -6.43
CA ASN A 79 3.60 -1.83 -6.50
C ASN A 79 2.18 -2.41 -6.64
N GLN A 80 1.97 -3.66 -6.21
CA GLN A 80 0.64 -4.23 -6.08
C GLN A 80 0.02 -3.83 -4.75
N PHE A 81 -1.23 -3.32 -4.78
CA PHE A 81 -2.00 -3.00 -3.58
C PHE A 81 -2.51 -4.29 -2.95
N LEU A 82 -2.10 -4.58 -1.72
CA LEU A 82 -2.45 -5.81 -1.01
C LEU A 82 -3.39 -5.58 0.17
N TYR A 83 -3.38 -4.39 0.75
CA TYR A 83 -4.18 -4.11 1.93
C TYR A 83 -4.55 -2.64 2.05
N TYR A 84 -5.72 -2.37 2.56
CA TYR A 84 -6.09 -1.07 3.12
C TYR A 84 -7.00 -1.27 4.34
N ASN A 85 -6.92 -0.36 5.32
CA ASN A 85 -7.88 -0.37 6.41
C ASN A 85 -9.12 0.46 6.03
N ASN A 86 -10.26 0.07 6.57
CA ASN A 86 -11.50 0.82 6.42
C ASN A 86 -11.82 1.51 7.75
N VAL A 87 -11.20 2.66 8.01
CA VAL A 87 -11.39 3.44 9.25
C VAL A 87 -12.71 4.19 9.30
N HIS A 88 -13.35 4.42 8.16
CA HIS A 88 -14.62 5.14 8.06
C HIS A 88 -15.73 4.17 7.65
N GLN A 89 -16.86 4.25 8.36
CA GLN A 89 -18.04 3.46 8.02
C GLN A 89 -18.65 3.87 6.66
N ASP A 90 -18.52 5.17 6.31
CA ASP A 90 -18.92 5.70 5.01
C ASP A 90 -17.69 5.91 4.13
N PRO A 91 -17.52 5.12 3.05
CA PRO A 91 -16.42 5.29 2.10
C PRO A 91 -16.34 6.68 1.46
N ASN A 92 -17.44 7.43 1.45
CA ASN A 92 -17.45 8.79 0.89
C ASN A 92 -16.75 9.80 1.81
N THR A 93 -16.51 9.47 3.07
CA THR A 93 -15.77 10.31 4.01
C THR A 93 -14.27 10.04 3.98
N MET A 94 -13.84 8.96 3.34
CA MET A 94 -12.42 8.67 3.14
C MET A 94 -11.80 9.66 2.16
N PHE A 95 -10.62 10.16 2.50
CA PHE A 95 -9.86 11.03 1.61
C PHE A 95 -9.40 10.28 0.36
N ALA A 96 -8.81 9.11 0.54
CA ALA A 96 -8.47 8.17 -0.54
C ALA A 96 -9.52 7.06 -0.59
N LYS A 97 -10.66 7.35 -1.22
CA LYS A 97 -11.75 6.38 -1.34
C LYS A 97 -11.22 5.06 -1.88
N ARG A 98 -11.35 4.01 -1.08
CA ARG A 98 -11.00 2.65 -1.47
C ARG A 98 -12.26 1.83 -1.69
N VAL A 99 -12.22 0.99 -2.69
CA VAL A 99 -13.28 0.03 -3.00
C VAL A 99 -12.67 -1.37 -3.05
N PRO A 100 -13.44 -2.44 -2.76
CA PRO A 100 -12.92 -3.80 -2.71
C PRO A 100 -12.12 -4.21 -3.96
N SER A 101 -12.55 -3.78 -5.14
CA SER A 101 -11.88 -4.04 -6.41
C SER A 101 -10.49 -3.37 -6.58
N GLN A 102 -10.02 -2.61 -5.61
CA GLN A 102 -8.66 -2.04 -5.64
C GLN A 102 -7.63 -2.95 -4.96
N SER A 103 -8.04 -3.92 -4.15
CA SER A 103 -7.13 -4.96 -3.66
C SER A 103 -6.68 -5.82 -4.83
N GLY A 104 -5.37 -6.05 -4.93
CA GLY A 104 -4.75 -6.71 -6.07
C GLY A 104 -4.39 -5.78 -7.23
N GLY A 105 -4.92 -4.56 -7.26
CA GLY A 105 -4.69 -3.60 -8.32
C GLY A 105 -3.24 -3.08 -8.36
N ARG A 106 -2.81 -2.68 -9.55
CA ARG A 106 -1.47 -2.11 -9.77
C ARG A 106 -1.49 -0.61 -9.49
N MET A 107 -0.34 -0.07 -9.11
CA MET A 107 -0.18 1.35 -8.79
C MET A 107 -0.61 2.26 -9.95
N SER A 108 -0.26 1.94 -11.18
CA SER A 108 -0.65 2.71 -12.37
C SER A 108 -2.16 2.70 -12.59
N THR A 109 -2.81 1.54 -12.44
CA THR A 109 -4.26 1.38 -12.65
C THR A 109 -5.04 2.15 -11.60
N ILE A 110 -4.65 2.04 -10.32
CA ILE A 110 -5.33 2.75 -9.21
C ILE A 110 -5.19 4.27 -9.35
N HIS A 111 -4.08 4.74 -9.91
CA HIS A 111 -3.82 6.15 -10.16
C HIS A 111 -4.14 6.59 -11.61
N GLY A 112 -4.71 5.70 -12.43
CA GLY A 112 -4.91 5.93 -13.87
C GLY A 112 -5.76 7.15 -14.25
N SER A 113 -6.57 7.66 -13.31
CA SER A 113 -7.34 8.90 -13.50
C SER A 113 -6.54 10.18 -13.20
N LEU A 114 -5.31 10.07 -12.71
CA LEU A 114 -4.49 11.23 -12.40
C LEU A 114 -3.93 11.89 -13.67
N PRO A 115 -3.87 13.24 -13.71
CA PRO A 115 -3.14 13.94 -14.77
C PRO A 115 -1.67 13.49 -14.84
N PRO A 116 -1.04 13.49 -16.04
CA PRO A 116 0.34 13.03 -16.21
C PRO A 116 1.36 13.69 -15.28
N ALA A 117 1.19 14.96 -14.96
CA ALA A 117 2.07 15.65 -14.01
C ALA A 117 1.97 15.11 -12.60
N ARG A 118 0.79 14.64 -12.16
CA ARG A 118 0.60 14.00 -10.86
C ARG A 118 1.10 12.56 -10.86
N MET A 119 0.97 11.85 -11.99
CA MET A 119 1.55 10.51 -12.13
C MET A 119 3.07 10.54 -11.93
N LYS A 120 3.77 11.53 -12.50
CA LYS A 120 5.20 11.75 -12.25
C LYS A 120 5.55 11.94 -10.77
N ASN A 121 4.65 12.53 -9.98
CA ASN A 121 4.86 12.63 -8.54
C ASN A 121 4.74 11.27 -7.85
N VAL A 122 3.84 10.40 -8.30
CA VAL A 122 3.74 9.03 -7.81
C VAL A 122 5.03 8.26 -8.12
N GLU A 123 5.48 8.29 -9.37
CA GLU A 123 6.75 7.68 -9.80
C GLU A 123 7.92 8.18 -8.94
N TRP A 124 8.00 9.48 -8.72
CA TRP A 124 9.05 10.09 -7.90
C TRP A 124 9.01 9.60 -6.44
N VAL A 125 7.83 9.52 -5.82
CA VAL A 125 7.68 9.03 -4.44
C VAL A 125 8.16 7.58 -4.36
N ILE A 126 7.64 6.71 -5.22
CA ILE A 126 8.00 5.28 -5.22
C ILE A 126 9.49 5.10 -5.48
N GLY A 127 10.03 5.74 -6.52
CA GLY A 127 11.46 5.65 -6.85
C GLY A 127 12.36 6.17 -5.73
N THR A 128 11.97 7.26 -5.05
CA THR A 128 12.70 7.83 -3.92
C THR A 128 12.81 6.84 -2.76
N LEU A 129 11.70 6.18 -2.42
CA LEU A 129 11.64 5.22 -1.32
C LEU A 129 12.36 3.91 -1.69
N ARG A 130 12.10 3.37 -2.88
CA ARG A 130 12.75 2.14 -3.38
C ARG A 130 14.27 2.27 -3.46
N ASN A 131 14.77 3.41 -3.90
CA ASN A 131 16.22 3.65 -4.00
C ASN A 131 16.89 3.99 -2.66
N GLY A 132 16.14 4.07 -1.58
CA GLY A 132 16.65 4.39 -0.25
C GLY A 132 17.17 5.83 -0.13
N ASN A 133 16.71 6.75 -0.99
CA ASN A 133 17.05 8.16 -0.90
C ASN A 133 16.41 8.83 0.31
N GLN A 134 15.22 8.35 0.69
CA GLN A 134 14.52 8.73 1.90
C GLN A 134 13.82 7.50 2.48
N GLU A 135 13.63 7.46 3.79
CA GLU A 135 12.84 6.42 4.47
C GLU A 135 11.35 6.72 4.41
N TYR A 136 10.98 7.99 4.31
CA TYR A 136 9.60 8.42 4.14
C TYR A 136 9.50 9.67 3.28
N VAL A 137 8.36 9.85 2.66
CA VAL A 137 7.96 11.08 1.95
C VAL A 137 6.63 11.54 2.52
N ARG A 138 6.55 12.81 2.93
CA ARG A 138 5.30 13.42 3.37
C ARG A 138 4.90 14.53 2.42
N THR A 139 3.66 14.50 1.98
CA THR A 139 3.08 15.52 1.10
C THR A 139 1.80 16.07 1.67
N ILE A 140 1.56 17.36 1.45
CA ILE A 140 0.23 17.96 1.69
C ILE A 140 -0.61 17.70 0.44
N VAL A 141 -1.83 17.24 0.67
CA VAL A 141 -2.74 16.93 -0.42
C VAL A 141 -3.43 18.20 -0.90
N PRO A 142 -3.29 18.58 -2.17
CA PRO A 142 -3.99 19.73 -2.74
C PRO A 142 -5.50 19.52 -2.74
N GLY A 143 -6.26 20.60 -2.47
CA GLY A 143 -7.72 20.58 -2.53
C GLY A 143 -8.41 20.12 -1.24
N SER A 144 -7.69 20.06 -0.14
CA SER A 144 -8.30 19.85 1.18
C SER A 144 -9.33 20.95 1.48
N PRO A 145 -10.44 20.64 2.17
CA PRO A 145 -11.42 21.65 2.59
C PRO A 145 -10.79 22.78 3.41
N ALA A 146 -11.38 23.95 3.40
CA ALA A 146 -10.90 25.10 4.16
C ALA A 146 -10.77 24.74 5.66
N GLY A 147 -9.60 25.03 6.24
CA GLY A 147 -9.32 24.72 7.65
C GLY A 147 -8.88 23.26 7.92
N VAL A 148 -8.79 22.42 6.89
CA VAL A 148 -8.31 21.04 6.99
C VAL A 148 -7.01 20.89 6.20
N ILE A 149 -6.02 20.25 6.80
CA ILE A 149 -4.77 19.87 6.13
C ILE A 149 -4.73 18.35 6.07
N ASN A 150 -4.91 17.79 4.89
CA ASN A 150 -4.69 16.37 4.66
C ASN A 150 -3.23 16.15 4.25
N THR A 151 -2.60 15.15 4.86
CA THR A 151 -1.23 14.75 4.53
C THR A 151 -1.18 13.29 4.14
N HIS A 152 -0.42 12.97 3.08
CA HIS A 152 0.01 11.62 2.82
C HIS A 152 1.41 11.43 3.41
N ASN A 153 1.60 10.33 4.13
CA ASN A 153 2.89 9.89 4.62
C ASN A 153 3.18 8.53 4.01
N TYR A 154 4.14 8.49 3.09
CA TYR A 154 4.61 7.28 2.43
C TYR A 154 5.82 6.80 3.18
N GLN A 155 5.75 5.62 3.77
CA GLN A 155 6.81 5.02 4.58
C GLN A 155 7.37 3.80 3.86
N ALA A 156 8.66 3.81 3.54
CA ALA A 156 9.33 2.63 3.03
C ALA A 156 9.39 1.54 4.10
N MET A 157 9.09 0.30 3.70
CA MET A 157 9.26 -0.89 4.53
C MET A 157 10.36 -1.76 3.95
N TYR A 158 11.03 -2.52 4.83
CA TYR A 158 12.16 -3.35 4.47
C TYR A 158 12.03 -4.74 5.08
N TYR A 159 12.46 -5.74 4.33
CA TYR A 159 12.65 -7.08 4.86
C TYR A 159 13.80 -7.11 5.87
N PRO A 160 13.90 -8.18 6.70
CA PRO A 160 14.99 -8.33 7.66
C PRO A 160 16.40 -8.29 7.04
N ASP A 161 16.55 -8.63 5.76
CA ASP A 161 17.81 -8.54 5.00
C ASP A 161 18.12 -7.13 4.48
N GLY A 162 17.24 -6.15 4.73
CA GLY A 162 17.38 -4.77 4.32
C GLY A 162 16.90 -4.50 2.88
N SER A 163 16.37 -5.46 2.17
CA SER A 163 15.76 -5.24 0.86
C SER A 163 14.41 -4.51 0.99
N TYR A 164 14.05 -3.72 -0.02
CA TYR A 164 12.80 -2.97 -0.04
C TYR A 164 11.61 -3.93 -0.13
N ALA A 165 10.63 -3.75 0.75
CA ALA A 165 9.45 -4.61 0.85
C ALA A 165 8.14 -3.91 0.38
N GLY A 166 8.19 -2.60 0.12
CA GLY A 166 7.02 -1.85 -0.28
C GLY A 166 6.80 -0.58 0.55
N ILE A 167 5.61 -0.03 0.45
CA ILE A 167 5.19 1.20 1.15
C ILE A 167 3.86 1.00 1.86
#